data_212698a895fd2cd1272e77a7919188ce
#
_entry.id   212698a895fd2cd1272e77a7919188ce
#
_cell.length_a   1.000
_cell.length_b   1.000
_cell.length_c   1.000
_cell.angle_alpha   90.00
_cell.angle_beta   90.00
_cell.angle_gamma   90.00
#
_symmetry.space_group_name_H-M   'P 1'
#
loop_
_entity.id
_entity.type
_entity.pdbx_description
1 polymer ?
#
loop_
_entity_poly.entity_id
_entity_poly.type
_entity_poly.pdbx_seq_one_letter_code
_entity_poly.pdbx_strand_id
1 'polypeptide(L)'
;MANMRLVKLKNRPSKGVFVFEYMQEQIERLRGQGKERTVETYQSALNSFMKFRDGIDLCFDEMDADLMEHYETEMRSTHHLSRNTTSFYMRILRCVYRKAVGEGLALPADPFENV
;
A
#
# COMPACT_ATOMS: atom_id res chain seq x y z
N MET A 1 -22.82 -9.57 -4.82
CA MET A 1 -22.03 -9.42 -3.60
C MET A 1 -21.15 -10.63 -3.33
N ALA A 2 -21.77 -11.77 -3.15
CA ALA A 2 -21.01 -12.99 -2.89
C ALA A 2 -20.02 -13.29 -4.01
N ASN A 3 -20.42 -13.06 -5.25
CA ASN A 3 -19.55 -13.37 -6.38
C ASN A 3 -18.30 -12.52 -6.41
N MET A 4 -18.44 -11.24 -6.11
CA MET A 4 -17.28 -10.37 -6.08
C MET A 4 -16.31 -10.79 -4.98
N ARG A 5 -16.86 -11.15 -3.83
CA ARG A 5 -16.03 -11.61 -2.73
C ARG A 5 -15.30 -12.90 -3.08
N LEU A 6 -15.98 -13.81 -3.78
CA LEU A 6 -15.35 -15.05 -4.21
C LEU A 6 -14.22 -14.79 -5.19
N VAL A 7 -14.41 -13.86 -6.12
CA VAL A 7 -13.37 -13.51 -7.06
C VAL A 7 -12.15 -12.97 -6.32
N LYS A 8 -12.37 -12.10 -5.34
CA LYS A 8 -11.28 -11.59 -4.53
C LYS A 8 -10.55 -12.72 -3.81
N LEU A 9 -11.30 -13.66 -3.25
CA LEU A 9 -10.69 -14.77 -2.55
C LEU A 9 -9.83 -15.63 -3.47
N LYS A 10 -10.25 -15.80 -4.72
CA LYS A 10 -9.46 -16.55 -5.67
C LYS A 10 -8.11 -15.89 -5.92
N ASN A 11 -8.07 -14.57 -5.84
CA ASN A 11 -6.86 -13.82 -6.12
C ASN A 11 -6.04 -13.53 -4.88
N ARG A 12 -6.49 -13.99 -3.73
CA ARG A 12 -5.74 -13.79 -2.50
C ARG A 12 -4.45 -14.60 -2.55
N PRO A 13 -3.35 -14.04 -2.01
CA PRO A 13 -2.13 -14.82 -1.89
C PRO A 13 -2.36 -15.97 -0.90
N SER A 14 -1.50 -16.97 -0.96
CA SER A 14 -1.62 -18.10 -0.05
C SER A 14 -1.61 -17.66 1.40
N LYS A 15 -1.03 -16.51 1.69
CA LYS A 15 -0.99 -15.96 3.06
C LYS A 15 -2.19 -15.10 3.38
N GLY A 16 -3.08 -14.90 2.41
CA GLY A 16 -4.39 -14.32 2.63
C GLY A 16 -4.42 -12.85 2.98
N VAL A 17 -3.41 -12.07 2.61
CA VAL A 17 -3.34 -10.67 3.03
C VAL A 17 -3.30 -9.76 1.83
N PHE A 18 -4.21 -8.79 1.84
CA PHE A 18 -4.23 -7.71 0.85
C PHE A 18 -3.58 -6.46 1.43
N VAL A 19 -3.01 -5.65 0.56
CA VAL A 19 -2.22 -4.50 0.96
C VAL A 19 -3.06 -3.45 1.68
N PHE A 20 -4.23 -3.08 1.12
CA PHE A 20 -5.06 -2.05 1.75
C PHE A 20 -5.54 -2.50 3.12
N GLU A 21 -5.98 -3.77 3.22
CA GLU A 21 -6.45 -4.31 4.50
C GLU A 21 -5.33 -4.28 5.52
N TYR A 22 -4.14 -4.68 5.12
CA TYR A 22 -2.99 -4.69 6.01
C TYR A 22 -2.65 -3.29 6.49
N MET A 23 -2.62 -2.33 5.55
CA MET A 23 -2.34 -0.94 5.93
C MET A 23 -3.39 -0.41 6.89
N GLN A 24 -4.65 -0.72 6.65
CA GLN A 24 -5.70 -0.25 7.52
C GLN A 24 -5.54 -0.83 8.93
N GLU A 25 -5.12 -2.08 9.04
CA GLU A 25 -4.84 -2.68 10.35
C GLU A 25 -3.70 -1.96 11.05
N GLN A 26 -2.64 -1.63 10.30
CA GLN A 26 -1.52 -0.89 10.90
C GLN A 26 -1.97 0.48 11.38
N ILE A 27 -2.83 1.13 10.62
CA ILE A 27 -3.37 2.43 11.00
C ILE A 27 -4.17 2.33 12.29
N GLU A 28 -5.00 1.29 12.42
CA GLU A 28 -5.78 1.12 13.64
C GLU A 28 -4.90 0.84 14.84
N ARG A 29 -3.83 0.09 14.65
CA ARG A 29 -2.87 -0.14 15.74
C ARG A 29 -2.21 1.16 16.18
N LEU A 30 -1.80 1.98 15.22
CA LEU A 30 -1.19 3.27 15.52
C LEU A 30 -2.17 4.17 16.25
N ARG A 31 -3.44 4.13 15.85
CA ARG A 31 -4.47 4.92 16.50
C ARG A 31 -4.64 4.48 17.96
N GLY A 32 -4.62 3.18 18.19
CA GLY A 32 -4.70 2.64 19.55
C GLY A 32 -3.52 3.03 20.42
N GLN A 33 -2.38 3.35 19.80
CA GLN A 33 -1.18 3.79 20.52
C GLN A 33 -1.15 5.29 20.71
N GLY A 34 -2.16 6.02 20.24
CA GLY A 34 -2.21 7.46 20.38
C GLY A 34 -1.33 8.22 19.41
N LYS A 35 -0.84 7.57 18.36
CA LYS A 35 0.08 8.21 17.41
C LYS A 35 -0.70 8.86 16.27
N GLU A 36 -1.45 9.90 16.60
CA GLU A 36 -2.41 10.48 15.67
C GLU A 36 -1.78 11.10 14.43
N ARG A 37 -0.63 11.76 14.59
CA ARG A 37 0.03 12.35 13.43
C ARG A 37 0.48 11.26 12.44
N THR A 38 1.02 10.17 12.96
CA THR A 38 1.42 9.04 12.12
C THR A 38 0.20 8.41 11.45
N VAL A 39 -0.91 8.32 12.16
CA VAL A 39 -2.16 7.83 11.59
C VAL A 39 -2.57 8.68 10.39
N GLU A 40 -2.53 10.00 10.54
CA GLU A 40 -2.90 10.89 9.45
C GLU A 40 -2.03 10.70 8.22
N THR A 41 -0.72 10.58 8.42
CA THR A 41 0.18 10.43 7.28
C THR A 41 0.02 9.09 6.61
N TYR A 42 -0.16 8.03 7.38
CA TYR A 42 -0.39 6.70 6.81
C TYR A 42 -1.73 6.66 6.08
N GLN A 43 -2.76 7.29 6.64
CA GLN A 43 -4.07 7.31 5.99
C GLN A 43 -4.00 8.08 4.68
N SER A 44 -3.25 9.18 4.64
CA SER A 44 -3.09 9.96 3.42
C SER A 44 -2.37 9.14 2.34
N ALA A 45 -1.33 8.41 2.73
CA ALA A 45 -0.62 7.56 1.78
C ALA A 45 -1.53 6.45 1.26
N LEU A 46 -2.28 5.83 2.14
CA LEU A 46 -3.22 4.78 1.75
C LEU A 46 -4.28 5.32 0.79
N ASN A 47 -4.85 6.47 1.12
CA ASN A 47 -5.88 7.07 0.27
C ASN A 47 -5.33 7.36 -1.13
N SER A 48 -4.11 7.86 -1.19
CA SER A 48 -3.46 8.15 -2.47
C SER A 48 -3.27 6.87 -3.28
N PHE A 49 -2.80 5.81 -2.64
CA PHE A 49 -2.55 4.56 -3.32
C PHE A 49 -3.86 3.92 -3.77
N MET A 50 -4.90 3.99 -2.93
CA MET A 50 -6.22 3.47 -3.29
C MET A 50 -6.78 4.21 -4.50
N LYS A 51 -6.59 5.52 -4.55
CA LYS A 51 -7.05 6.30 -5.68
C LYS A 51 -6.34 5.89 -6.96
N PHE A 52 -5.04 5.67 -6.88
CA PHE A 52 -4.27 5.17 -8.02
C PHE A 52 -4.80 3.83 -8.51
N ARG A 53 -5.23 2.99 -7.60
CA ARG A 53 -5.72 1.65 -7.92
C ARG A 53 -7.23 1.61 -8.19
N ASP A 54 -7.90 2.75 -8.21
CA ASP A 54 -9.35 2.83 -8.39
C ASP A 54 -10.09 2.01 -7.34
N GLY A 55 -9.57 1.96 -6.13
CA GLY A 55 -10.19 1.25 -5.03
C GLY A 55 -10.02 -0.25 -5.05
N ILE A 56 -9.26 -0.78 -6.00
CA ILE A 56 -9.06 -2.22 -6.12
C ILE A 56 -7.84 -2.63 -5.33
N ASP A 57 -8.05 -3.43 -4.29
CA ASP A 57 -6.96 -3.92 -3.47
C ASP A 57 -6.09 -4.90 -4.25
N LEU A 58 -4.94 -5.22 -3.70
CA LEU A 58 -3.98 -6.09 -4.36
C LEU A 58 -3.22 -6.88 -3.31
N CYS A 59 -2.63 -7.99 -3.75
CA CYS A 59 -1.76 -8.79 -2.90
C CYS A 59 -0.37 -8.17 -2.88
N PHE A 60 0.39 -8.46 -1.83
CA PHE A 60 1.77 -7.99 -1.78
C PHE A 60 2.60 -8.48 -2.96
N ASP A 61 2.29 -9.66 -3.49
CA ASP A 61 3.00 -10.19 -4.65
C ASP A 61 2.85 -9.32 -5.89
N GLU A 62 1.77 -8.55 -5.96
CA GLU A 62 1.51 -7.68 -7.10
C GLU A 62 2.19 -6.32 -6.96
N MET A 63 2.77 -6.04 -5.80
CA MET A 63 3.50 -4.80 -5.56
C MET A 63 4.92 -4.94 -6.09
N ASP A 64 5.08 -4.81 -7.39
CA ASP A 64 6.40 -4.94 -8.01
C ASP A 64 6.93 -3.57 -8.43
N ALA A 65 8.14 -3.57 -8.97
CA ALA A 65 8.82 -2.33 -9.33
C ALA A 65 8.04 -1.54 -10.38
N ASP A 66 7.47 -2.23 -11.37
CA ASP A 66 6.70 -1.56 -12.42
C ASP A 66 5.50 -0.82 -11.84
N LEU A 67 4.78 -1.47 -10.95
CA LEU A 67 3.61 -0.86 -10.33
C LEU A 67 4.01 0.36 -9.53
N MET A 68 5.09 0.25 -8.77
CA MET A 68 5.52 1.37 -7.94
C MET A 68 6.01 2.55 -8.76
N GLU A 69 6.66 2.28 -9.90
CA GLU A 69 7.07 3.35 -10.81
C GLU A 69 5.87 4.03 -11.43
N HIS A 70 4.85 3.26 -11.81
CA HIS A 70 3.61 3.82 -12.35
C HIS A 70 2.92 4.70 -11.31
N TYR A 71 2.89 4.24 -10.07
CA TYR A 71 2.26 5.01 -9.01
C TYR A 71 2.99 6.33 -8.80
N GLU A 72 4.31 6.30 -8.76
CA GLU A 72 5.10 7.52 -8.60
C GLU A 72 4.82 8.49 -9.74
N THR A 73 4.83 8.00 -10.95
CA THR A 73 4.60 8.83 -12.13
C THR A 73 3.21 9.45 -12.09
N GLU A 74 2.20 8.66 -11.75
CA GLU A 74 0.84 9.15 -11.75
C GLU A 74 0.61 10.18 -10.65
N MET A 75 1.23 10.00 -9.49
CA MET A 75 1.14 11.00 -8.43
C MET A 75 1.63 12.36 -8.91
N ARG A 76 2.72 12.36 -9.66
CA ARG A 76 3.33 13.61 -10.09
C ARG A 76 2.67 14.21 -11.32
N SER A 77 2.30 13.38 -12.28
CA SER A 77 1.79 13.88 -13.56
C SER A 77 0.28 14.07 -13.56
N THR A 78 -0.47 13.15 -12.99
CA THR A 78 -1.93 13.20 -13.03
C THR A 78 -2.49 13.92 -11.81
N HIS A 79 -1.95 13.66 -10.64
CA HIS A 79 -2.47 14.26 -9.40
C HIS A 79 -1.68 15.49 -8.97
N HIS A 80 -0.62 15.81 -9.70
CA HIS A 80 0.18 17.03 -9.48
C HIS A 80 0.73 17.17 -8.08
N LEU A 81 1.04 16.05 -7.44
CA LEU A 81 1.63 16.09 -6.11
C LEU A 81 3.10 16.53 -6.21
N SER A 82 3.57 17.23 -5.20
CA SER A 82 4.94 17.69 -5.16
C SER A 82 5.89 16.49 -5.04
N ARG A 83 7.17 16.75 -5.37
CA ARG A 83 8.19 15.73 -5.22
C ARG A 83 8.28 15.26 -3.76
N ASN A 84 8.21 16.21 -2.82
CA ASN A 84 8.30 15.87 -1.41
C ASN A 84 7.16 14.97 -0.96
N THR A 85 5.93 15.30 -1.36
CA THR A 85 4.77 14.50 -1.02
C THR A 85 4.86 13.11 -1.63
N THR A 86 5.25 13.05 -2.90
CA THR A 86 5.40 11.78 -3.60
C THR A 86 6.42 10.89 -2.90
N SER A 87 7.59 11.45 -2.58
CA SER A 87 8.64 10.70 -1.88
C SER A 87 8.17 10.24 -0.52
N PHE A 88 7.41 11.07 0.18
CA PHE A 88 6.92 10.75 1.51
C PHE A 88 5.97 9.55 1.45
N TYR A 89 5.04 9.56 0.49
CA TYR A 89 4.10 8.43 0.35
C TYR A 89 4.83 7.15 -0.05
N MET A 90 5.81 7.25 -0.95
CA MET A 90 6.58 6.08 -1.32
C MET A 90 7.32 5.49 -0.13
N ARG A 91 7.85 6.37 0.74
CA ARG A 91 8.56 5.92 1.93
C ARG A 91 7.63 5.18 2.88
N ILE A 92 6.42 5.67 3.05
CA ILE A 92 5.45 5.02 3.91
C ILE A 92 5.10 3.64 3.38
N LEU A 93 4.82 3.53 2.07
CA LEU A 93 4.52 2.24 1.47
C LEU A 93 5.68 1.26 1.62
N ARG A 94 6.90 1.77 1.50
CA ARG A 94 8.08 0.93 1.68
C ARG A 94 8.18 0.40 3.11
N CYS A 95 7.88 1.25 4.09
CA CYS A 95 7.86 0.82 5.48
C CYS A 95 6.82 -0.27 5.70
N VAL A 96 5.65 -0.10 5.12
CA VAL A 96 4.58 -1.09 5.23
C VAL A 96 5.02 -2.41 4.59
N TYR A 97 5.60 -2.34 3.41
CA TYR A 97 6.05 -3.55 2.72
C TYR A 97 7.11 -4.29 3.55
N ARG A 98 8.08 -3.55 4.09
CA ARG A 98 9.12 -4.16 4.89
C ARG A 98 8.57 -4.82 6.14
N LYS A 99 7.58 -4.19 6.75
CA LYS A 99 6.95 -4.78 7.92
C LYS A 99 6.24 -6.08 7.54
N ALA A 100 5.56 -6.09 6.39
CA ALA A 100 4.90 -7.30 5.91
C ALA A 100 5.92 -8.40 5.63
N VAL A 101 7.08 -8.06 5.08
CA VAL A 101 8.14 -9.05 4.87
C VAL A 101 8.57 -9.65 6.21
N GLY A 102 8.77 -8.80 7.21
CA GLY A 102 9.18 -9.25 8.53
C GLY A 102 8.16 -10.17 9.18
N GLU A 103 6.90 -10.03 8.82
CA GLU A 103 5.83 -10.87 9.35
C GLU A 103 5.53 -12.08 8.46
N GLY A 104 6.32 -12.28 7.41
CA GLY A 104 6.13 -13.42 6.52
C GLY A 104 4.99 -13.28 5.53
N LEU A 105 4.49 -12.07 5.35
CA LEU A 105 3.33 -11.81 4.50
C LEU A 105 3.71 -11.34 3.10
N ALA A 106 4.98 -11.04 2.87
CA ALA A 106 5.46 -10.58 1.58
C ALA A 106 6.85 -11.16 1.36
N LEU A 107 7.22 -11.31 0.10
CA LEU A 107 8.55 -11.81 -0.25
C LEU A 107 9.59 -10.72 -0.02
N PRO A 108 10.83 -11.10 0.35
CA PRO A 108 11.89 -10.14 0.64
C PRO A 108 12.48 -9.53 -0.64
N ALA A 109 11.64 -8.94 -1.45
CA ALA A 109 12.04 -8.20 -2.64
C ALA A 109 12.00 -6.72 -2.32
N ASP A 110 12.49 -5.89 -3.23
CA ASP A 110 12.43 -4.45 -3.04
C ASP A 110 11.77 -3.81 -4.26
N PRO A 111 10.43 -3.71 -4.25
CA PRO A 111 9.73 -3.08 -5.38
C PRO A 111 9.97 -1.57 -5.47
N PHE A 112 10.67 -0.99 -4.50
CA PHE A 112 10.95 0.45 -4.47
C PHE A 112 12.35 0.79 -4.92
N GLU A 113 13.07 -0.18 -5.42
CA GLU A 113 14.49 0.00 -5.74
C GLU A 113 14.72 1.10 -6.77
N ASN A 114 13.81 1.24 -7.71
CA ASN A 114 13.95 2.19 -8.82
C ASN A 114 13.15 3.48 -8.66
N VAL A 115 12.62 3.74 -7.49
CA VAL A 115 11.81 4.95 -7.27
C VAL A 115 12.38 5.82 -6.18
#